data_eff4c1f820e9eac0432df4cd21b16114
#
_entry.id   eff4c1f820e9eac0432df4cd21b16114
#
_cell.length_a   1.000
_cell.length_b   1.000
_cell.length_c   1.000
_cell.angle_alpha   90.00
_cell.angle_beta   90.00
_cell.angle_gamma   90.00
#
_symmetry.space_group_name_H-M   'P 1'
#
loop_
_entity.id
_entity.type
_entity.pdbx_description
1 polymer ?
#
loop_
_entity_poly.entity_id
_entity_poly.type
_entity_poly.pdbx_seq_one_letter_code
_entity_poly.pdbx_strand_id
1 'polypeptide(L)'
;SSAASDVYKRQGLCAAVAVASVGFSYAFAERQRQKIYVLDGGRSLMVALSQDLSQNRPVEAREHVRRFHELFFTLSPDKAAIESNLNRALLMADRSALSYYKALSEKGFFNRLIAGGISQTVRIDSIRCNFDSYPYQVTTYARQRIMRESTITERSLVTTCRLINAVRSDNNPQGFLLENLNVIENKDLATYDR
;
A
#
# COMPACT_ATOMS: atom_id res chain seq x y z
N SER A 1 61.12 -36.13 -3.44
CA SER A 1 59.81 -35.88 -2.72
C SER A 1 59.41 -34.38 -2.71
N SER A 2 60.32 -33.45 -2.96
CA SER A 2 60.02 -31.99 -2.94
C SER A 2 59.14 -31.54 -4.14
N ALA A 3 59.42 -32.02 -5.36
CA ALA A 3 58.71 -31.58 -6.57
C ALA A 3 57.21 -31.94 -6.56
N ALA A 4 56.83 -33.09 -6.00
CA ALA A 4 55.42 -33.48 -5.89
C ALA A 4 54.66 -32.57 -4.90
N SER A 5 55.28 -32.22 -3.79
CA SER A 5 54.71 -31.27 -2.81
C SER A 5 54.43 -29.88 -3.39
N ASP A 6 55.32 -29.42 -4.28
CA ASP A 6 55.17 -28.08 -4.90
C ASP A 6 54.08 -28.09 -5.98
N VAL A 7 53.84 -29.19 -6.66
CA VAL A 7 52.72 -29.35 -7.61
C VAL A 7 51.40 -29.31 -6.88
N TYR A 8 51.24 -30.02 -5.74
CA TYR A 8 50.00 -29.97 -4.94
C TYR A 8 49.73 -28.59 -4.33
N LYS A 9 50.78 -27.89 -3.91
CA LYS A 9 50.64 -26.50 -3.42
C LYS A 9 50.16 -25.54 -4.50
N ARG A 10 50.71 -25.68 -5.72
CA ARG A 10 50.26 -24.90 -6.87
C ARG A 10 48.82 -25.21 -7.28
N GLN A 11 48.43 -26.49 -7.30
CA GLN A 11 47.06 -26.90 -7.56
C GLN A 11 46.09 -26.38 -6.49
N GLY A 12 46.44 -26.45 -5.22
CA GLY A 12 45.63 -25.89 -4.13
C GLY A 12 45.46 -24.39 -4.26
N LEU A 13 46.53 -23.67 -4.61
CA LEU A 13 46.45 -22.23 -4.85
C LEU A 13 45.54 -21.88 -6.05
N CYS A 14 45.68 -22.60 -7.16
CA CYS A 14 44.83 -22.38 -8.34
C CYS A 14 43.35 -22.67 -8.03
N ALA A 15 43.06 -23.72 -7.30
CA ALA A 15 41.69 -24.05 -6.88
C ALA A 15 41.10 -22.97 -5.97
N ALA A 16 41.86 -22.46 -5.00
CA ALA A 16 41.44 -21.39 -4.12
C ALA A 16 41.13 -20.08 -4.87
N VAL A 17 41.98 -19.71 -5.85
CA VAL A 17 41.76 -18.54 -6.69
C VAL A 17 40.52 -18.72 -7.57
N ALA A 18 40.30 -19.92 -8.13
CA ALA A 18 39.11 -20.18 -8.95
C ALA A 18 37.81 -20.07 -8.11
N VAL A 19 37.79 -20.65 -6.91
CA VAL A 19 36.60 -20.51 -6.00
C VAL A 19 36.38 -19.09 -5.60
N ALA A 20 37.43 -18.34 -5.25
CA ALA A 20 37.32 -16.92 -4.88
C ALA A 20 36.80 -16.06 -6.04
N SER A 21 37.25 -16.32 -7.28
CA SER A 21 36.80 -15.57 -8.47
C SER A 21 35.33 -15.84 -8.80
N VAL A 22 34.88 -17.09 -8.68
CA VAL A 22 33.46 -17.44 -8.87
C VAL A 22 32.59 -16.79 -7.78
N GLY A 23 33.00 -16.85 -6.52
CA GLY A 23 32.30 -16.19 -5.40
C GLY A 23 32.21 -14.68 -5.59
N PHE A 24 33.30 -14.05 -6.00
CA PHE A 24 33.32 -12.60 -6.25
C PHE A 24 32.43 -12.23 -7.45
N SER A 25 32.48 -13.02 -8.55
CA SER A 25 31.63 -12.82 -9.72
C SER A 25 30.14 -12.95 -9.39
N TYR A 26 29.78 -13.93 -8.56
CA TYR A 26 28.41 -14.11 -8.10
C TYR A 26 27.93 -12.93 -7.24
N ALA A 27 28.72 -12.53 -6.27
CA ALA A 27 28.40 -11.37 -5.42
C ALA A 27 28.30 -10.07 -6.23
N PHE A 28 29.16 -9.91 -7.24
CA PHE A 28 29.13 -8.77 -8.15
C PHE A 28 27.87 -8.77 -9.03
N ALA A 29 27.50 -9.93 -9.60
CA ALA A 29 26.31 -10.08 -10.41
C ALA A 29 25.02 -9.80 -9.61
N GLU A 30 24.97 -10.25 -8.35
CA GLU A 30 23.84 -9.98 -7.44
C GLU A 30 23.69 -8.48 -7.16
N ARG A 31 24.80 -7.76 -6.93
CA ARG A 31 24.79 -6.30 -6.75
C ARG A 31 24.37 -5.53 -8.03
N GLN A 32 24.66 -6.06 -9.20
CA GLN A 32 24.28 -5.44 -10.48
C GLN A 32 22.79 -5.63 -10.81
N ARG A 33 22.17 -6.73 -10.36
CA ARG A 33 20.73 -6.96 -10.55
C ARG A 33 19.84 -5.90 -9.87
N GLN A 34 20.39 -5.19 -8.90
CA GLN A 34 19.66 -4.12 -8.16
C GLN A 34 19.72 -2.76 -8.85
N LYS A 35 20.43 -2.62 -9.99
CA LYS A 35 20.56 -1.34 -10.71
C LYS A 35 19.69 -1.34 -11.95
N ILE A 36 18.60 -0.56 -11.93
CA ILE A 36 17.76 -0.30 -13.10
C ILE A 36 18.29 0.97 -13.77
N TYR A 37 18.68 0.87 -15.03
CA TYR A 37 19.07 2.01 -15.84
C TYR A 37 17.86 2.54 -16.59
N VAL A 38 17.42 3.74 -16.29
CA VAL A 38 16.36 4.44 -17.04
C VAL A 38 17.03 5.39 -18.03
N LEU A 39 16.83 5.15 -19.32
CA LEU A 39 17.25 6.05 -20.39
C LEU A 39 16.13 7.08 -20.62
N ASP A 40 16.34 8.31 -20.18
CA ASP A 40 15.48 9.43 -20.50
C ASP A 40 16.07 10.22 -21.67
N GLY A 41 15.44 10.12 -22.84
CA GLY A 41 15.67 10.97 -24.02
C GLY A 41 17.12 11.16 -24.48
N GLY A 42 18.05 10.27 -24.14
CA GLY A 42 19.44 10.28 -24.62
C GLY A 42 20.34 11.35 -23.99
N ARG A 43 19.96 12.01 -22.90
CA ARG A 43 20.73 13.11 -22.30
C ARG A 43 21.13 12.97 -20.83
N SER A 44 20.63 12.03 -20.10
CA SER A 44 21.16 11.71 -18.75
C SER A 44 20.87 10.28 -18.36
N LEU A 45 21.92 9.58 -17.95
CA LEU A 45 21.82 8.27 -17.30
C LEU A 45 21.41 8.52 -15.85
N MET A 46 20.11 8.47 -15.54
CA MET A 46 19.64 8.41 -14.17
C MET A 46 19.81 6.99 -13.67
N VAL A 47 20.79 6.76 -12.82
CA VAL A 47 20.87 5.53 -12.03
C VAL A 47 19.76 5.62 -10.98
N ALA A 48 18.59 5.10 -11.31
CA ALA A 48 17.62 4.79 -10.28
C ALA A 48 18.21 3.61 -9.48
N LEU A 49 18.77 3.90 -8.32
CA LEU A 49 19.01 2.87 -7.32
C LEU A 49 17.67 2.18 -7.08
N SER A 50 17.54 0.92 -7.48
CA SER A 50 16.42 0.11 -7.03
C SER A 50 16.56 0.05 -5.51
N GLN A 51 15.79 0.90 -4.82
CA GLN A 51 15.65 0.76 -3.39
C GLN A 51 15.17 -0.66 -3.15
N ASP A 52 15.80 -1.31 -2.19
CA ASP A 52 15.48 -2.68 -1.82
C ASP A 52 13.95 -2.83 -1.73
N LEU A 53 13.38 -3.79 -2.46
CA LEU A 53 11.94 -4.04 -2.50
C LEU A 53 11.35 -4.13 -1.08
N SER A 54 12.14 -4.63 -0.13
CA SER A 54 11.76 -4.71 1.29
C SER A 54 11.56 -3.33 1.94
N GLN A 55 12.30 -2.31 1.52
CA GLN A 55 12.17 -0.95 2.06
C GLN A 55 10.98 -0.18 1.45
N ASN A 56 10.61 -0.48 0.21
CA ASN A 56 9.51 0.18 -0.48
C ASN A 56 8.14 -0.41 -0.12
N ARG A 57 8.06 -1.70 0.20
CA ARG A 57 6.79 -2.36 0.53
C ARG A 57 6.00 -1.69 1.67
N PRO A 58 6.61 -1.25 2.80
CA PRO A 58 5.89 -0.53 3.83
C PRO A 58 5.28 0.81 3.36
N VAL A 59 5.95 1.52 2.46
CA VAL A 59 5.45 2.78 1.90
C VAL A 59 4.28 2.51 0.94
N GLU A 60 4.44 1.54 0.06
CA GLU A 60 3.40 1.09 -0.88
C GLU A 60 2.15 0.59 -0.14
N ALA A 61 2.33 -0.17 0.95
CA ALA A 61 1.22 -0.67 1.77
C ALA A 61 0.42 0.48 2.41
N ARG A 62 1.11 1.46 2.99
CA ARG A 62 0.45 2.65 3.56
C ARG A 62 -0.28 3.46 2.50
N GLU A 63 0.30 3.61 1.31
CA GLU A 63 -0.33 4.32 0.20
C GLU A 63 -1.57 3.57 -0.32
N HIS A 64 -1.52 2.24 -0.43
CA HIS A 64 -2.68 1.43 -0.78
C HIS A 64 -3.83 1.62 0.21
N VAL A 65 -3.54 1.56 1.51
CA VAL A 65 -4.55 1.77 2.57
C VAL A 65 -5.09 3.21 2.53
N ARG A 66 -4.24 4.21 2.37
CA ARG A 66 -4.64 5.61 2.22
C ARG A 66 -5.61 5.77 1.06
N ARG A 67 -5.21 5.30 -0.11
CA ARG A 67 -6.00 5.39 -1.33
C ARG A 67 -7.36 4.72 -1.21
N PHE A 68 -7.39 3.53 -0.62
CA PHE A 68 -8.64 2.84 -0.32
C PHE A 68 -9.57 3.69 0.54
N HIS A 69 -9.08 4.23 1.66
CA HIS A 69 -9.90 5.01 2.58
C HIS A 69 -10.40 6.32 1.94
N GLU A 70 -9.55 7.00 1.18
CA GLU A 70 -9.95 8.21 0.45
C GLU A 70 -11.07 7.93 -0.54
N LEU A 71 -10.99 6.84 -1.30
CA LEU A 71 -12.03 6.45 -2.26
C LEU A 71 -13.30 5.98 -1.56
N PHE A 72 -13.17 5.20 -0.48
CA PHE A 72 -14.30 4.55 0.17
C PHE A 72 -15.09 5.48 1.08
N PHE A 73 -14.43 6.38 1.78
CA PHE A 73 -15.05 7.25 2.79
C PHE A 73 -15.21 8.72 2.36
N THR A 74 -14.76 9.11 1.16
CA THR A 74 -15.07 10.43 0.60
C THR A 74 -16.32 10.32 -0.27
N LEU A 75 -17.37 11.03 0.13
CA LEU A 75 -18.70 10.93 -0.46
C LEU A 75 -19.19 12.33 -0.83
N SER A 76 -19.61 12.51 -2.05
CA SER A 76 -20.32 13.70 -2.53
C SER A 76 -21.81 13.41 -2.62
N PRO A 77 -22.71 14.42 -2.63
CA PRO A 77 -24.15 14.20 -2.78
C PRO A 77 -24.54 13.92 -4.25
N ASP A 78 -23.76 13.12 -4.93
CA ASP A 78 -23.93 12.69 -6.30
C ASP A 78 -23.77 11.16 -6.40
N LYS A 79 -24.81 10.51 -6.86
CA LYS A 79 -24.88 9.04 -7.00
C LYS A 79 -23.77 8.49 -7.90
N ALA A 80 -23.55 9.12 -9.05
CA ALA A 80 -22.55 8.65 -10.01
C ALA A 80 -21.13 8.76 -9.45
N ALA A 81 -20.83 9.85 -8.75
CA ALA A 81 -19.53 10.05 -8.10
C ALA A 81 -19.31 9.03 -6.95
N ILE A 82 -20.35 8.76 -6.14
CA ILE A 82 -20.30 7.74 -5.07
C ILE A 82 -20.01 6.37 -5.69
N GLU A 83 -20.76 5.95 -6.70
CA GLU A 83 -20.62 4.64 -7.35
C GLU A 83 -19.23 4.49 -8.01
N SER A 84 -18.75 5.52 -8.68
CA SER A 84 -17.43 5.53 -9.30
C SER A 84 -16.31 5.33 -8.28
N ASN A 85 -16.33 6.08 -7.19
CA ASN A 85 -15.31 5.98 -6.13
C ASN A 85 -15.37 4.63 -5.41
N LEU A 86 -16.57 4.16 -5.09
CA LEU A 86 -16.77 2.86 -4.44
C LEU A 86 -16.31 1.70 -5.33
N ASN A 87 -16.66 1.69 -6.61
CA ASN A 87 -16.22 0.65 -7.52
C ASN A 87 -14.68 0.59 -7.59
N ARG A 88 -14.00 1.73 -7.59
CA ARG A 88 -12.53 1.77 -7.56
C ARG A 88 -11.97 1.26 -6.24
N ALA A 89 -12.58 1.62 -5.10
CA ALA A 89 -12.17 1.15 -3.80
C ALA A 89 -12.35 -0.38 -3.67
N LEU A 90 -13.46 -0.91 -4.17
CA LEU A 90 -13.77 -2.35 -4.10
C LEU A 90 -12.81 -3.22 -4.92
N LEU A 91 -12.14 -2.66 -5.94
CA LEU A 91 -11.05 -3.36 -6.64
C LEU A 91 -9.79 -3.54 -5.77
N MET A 92 -9.67 -2.78 -4.69
CA MET A 92 -8.52 -2.79 -3.77
C MET A 92 -8.76 -3.63 -2.52
N ALA A 93 -9.98 -4.18 -2.35
CA ALA A 93 -10.40 -4.85 -1.12
C ALA A 93 -11.19 -6.14 -1.40
N ASP A 94 -11.33 -6.95 -0.36
CA ASP A 94 -12.11 -8.18 -0.38
C ASP A 94 -13.62 -7.94 -0.17
N ARG A 95 -14.35 -9.03 0.02
CA ARG A 95 -15.79 -9.00 0.27
C ARG A 95 -16.21 -8.24 1.53
N SER A 96 -15.32 -8.03 2.50
CA SER A 96 -15.66 -7.32 3.75
C SER A 96 -16.02 -5.87 3.48
N ALA A 97 -15.28 -5.19 2.60
CA ALA A 97 -15.61 -3.82 2.17
C ALA A 97 -16.95 -3.76 1.44
N LEU A 98 -17.20 -4.72 0.54
CA LEU A 98 -18.50 -4.83 -0.15
C LEU A 98 -19.65 -5.07 0.83
N SER A 99 -19.46 -5.92 1.84
CA SER A 99 -20.47 -6.20 2.87
C SER A 99 -20.76 -4.95 3.70
N TYR A 100 -19.73 -4.19 4.08
CA TYR A 100 -19.90 -2.93 4.79
C TYR A 100 -20.68 -1.89 3.94
N TYR A 101 -20.33 -1.76 2.66
CA TYR A 101 -21.07 -0.90 1.74
C TYR A 101 -22.54 -1.30 1.62
N LYS A 102 -22.84 -2.59 1.44
CA LYS A 102 -24.22 -3.09 1.35
C LYS A 102 -25.01 -2.80 2.62
N ALA A 103 -24.43 -3.03 3.79
CA ALA A 103 -25.08 -2.74 5.07
C ALA A 103 -25.42 -1.24 5.22
N LEU A 104 -24.57 -0.33 4.74
CA LEU A 104 -24.87 1.11 4.71
C LEU A 104 -25.97 1.43 3.71
N SER A 105 -25.96 0.82 2.54
CA SER A 105 -26.94 1.01 1.48
C SER A 105 -28.34 0.55 1.93
N GLU A 106 -28.43 -0.63 2.55
CA GLU A 106 -29.69 -1.19 3.10
C GLU A 106 -30.29 -0.30 4.19
N LYS A 107 -29.45 0.37 5.00
CA LYS A 107 -29.88 1.38 5.97
C LYS A 107 -30.28 2.72 5.34
N GLY A 108 -30.25 2.84 4.00
CA GLY A 108 -30.59 4.06 3.28
C GLY A 108 -29.57 5.21 3.47
N PHE A 109 -28.36 4.90 3.88
CA PHE A 109 -27.32 5.92 4.19
C PHE A 109 -27.05 6.82 3.00
N PHE A 110 -26.79 6.24 1.82
CA PHE A 110 -26.44 7.01 0.62
C PHE A 110 -27.62 7.85 0.10
N ASN A 111 -28.86 7.33 0.20
CA ASN A 111 -30.05 8.07 -0.19
C ASN A 111 -30.25 9.31 0.69
N ARG A 112 -30.04 9.19 2.02
CA ARG A 112 -30.12 10.33 2.95
C ARG A 112 -29.00 11.36 2.69
N LEU A 113 -27.81 10.88 2.34
CA LEU A 113 -26.67 11.75 2.02
C LEU A 113 -26.97 12.58 0.75
N ILE A 114 -27.47 11.96 -0.29
CA ILE A 114 -27.83 12.62 -1.56
C ILE A 114 -29.00 13.59 -1.34
N ALA A 115 -30.09 13.12 -0.73
CA ALA A 115 -31.28 13.93 -0.49
C ALA A 115 -31.01 15.16 0.42
N GLY A 116 -30.10 15.02 1.37
CA GLY A 116 -29.69 16.10 2.28
C GLY A 116 -28.57 16.99 1.74
N GLY A 117 -28.09 16.79 0.51
CA GLY A 117 -26.97 17.55 -0.05
C GLY A 117 -25.69 17.44 0.80
N ILE A 118 -25.52 16.30 1.50
CA ILE A 118 -24.44 16.11 2.46
C ILE A 118 -23.17 15.66 1.74
N SER A 119 -22.06 16.31 1.99
CA SER A 119 -20.74 15.87 1.56
C SER A 119 -19.89 15.40 2.75
N GLN A 120 -19.10 14.37 2.52
CA GLN A 120 -18.19 13.81 3.52
C GLN A 120 -16.80 13.70 2.91
N THR A 121 -15.81 14.20 3.59
CA THR A 121 -14.39 14.03 3.26
C THR A 121 -13.70 13.26 4.36
N VAL A 122 -12.67 12.51 4.02
CA VAL A 122 -11.82 11.82 4.98
C VAL A 122 -10.41 12.38 4.94
N ARG A 123 -9.81 12.56 6.10
CA ARG A 123 -8.40 12.90 6.28
C ARG A 123 -7.73 11.83 7.11
N ILE A 124 -6.70 11.21 6.56
CA ILE A 124 -5.92 10.20 7.26
C ILE A 124 -4.92 10.90 8.17
N ASP A 125 -4.98 10.61 9.46
CA ASP A 125 -4.04 11.14 10.46
C ASP A 125 -2.82 10.21 10.60
N SER A 126 -3.04 8.88 10.66
CA SER A 126 -1.94 7.89 10.68
C SER A 126 -2.37 6.52 10.21
N ILE A 127 -1.43 5.77 9.66
CA ILE A 127 -1.59 4.36 9.25
C ILE A 127 -0.48 3.57 9.92
N ARG A 128 -0.85 2.66 10.81
CA ARG A 128 0.06 1.75 11.50
C ARG A 128 -0.04 0.38 10.86
N CYS A 129 1.05 -0.06 10.24
CA CYS A 129 1.17 -1.39 9.65
C CYS A 129 2.16 -2.21 10.46
N ASN A 130 1.78 -3.41 10.84
CA ASN A 130 2.69 -4.40 11.41
C ASN A 130 3.15 -5.33 10.29
N PHE A 131 4.45 -5.32 10.00
CA PHE A 131 5.07 -6.16 8.97
C PHE A 131 5.80 -7.38 9.55
N ASP A 132 5.77 -7.57 10.87
CA ASP A 132 6.45 -8.70 11.55
C ASP A 132 5.73 -10.03 11.30
N SER A 133 4.46 -9.98 10.95
CA SER A 133 3.64 -11.17 10.65
C SER A 133 2.82 -10.98 9.38
N TYR A 134 2.62 -12.05 8.63
CA TYR A 134 1.78 -12.08 7.44
C TYR A 134 0.52 -12.91 7.70
N PRO A 135 -0.67 -12.46 7.29
CA PRO A 135 -1.03 -11.19 6.64
C PRO A 135 -0.74 -9.95 7.52
N TYR A 136 -0.31 -8.84 6.88
CA TYR A 136 0.06 -7.62 7.57
C TYR A 136 -1.15 -6.98 8.26
N GLN A 137 -1.04 -6.74 9.56
CA GLN A 137 -2.11 -6.09 10.33
C GLN A 137 -2.00 -4.58 10.17
N VAL A 138 -3.12 -3.92 9.90
CA VAL A 138 -3.17 -2.47 9.70
C VAL A 138 -4.25 -1.86 10.57
N THR A 139 -3.89 -0.75 11.22
CA THR A 139 -4.84 0.14 11.91
C THR A 139 -4.72 1.53 11.30
N THR A 140 -5.84 2.09 10.86
CA THR A 140 -5.92 3.42 10.29
C THR A 140 -6.68 4.34 11.23
N TYR A 141 -6.08 5.48 11.54
CA TYR A 141 -6.70 6.57 12.30
C TYR A 141 -6.96 7.73 11.34
N ALA A 142 -8.21 8.17 11.28
CA ALA A 142 -8.67 9.20 10.38
C ALA A 142 -9.75 10.07 11.03
N ARG A 143 -10.00 11.20 10.41
CA ARG A 143 -11.15 12.07 10.71
C ARG A 143 -12.00 12.28 9.47
N GLN A 144 -13.29 12.21 9.65
CA GLN A 144 -14.27 12.54 8.64
C GLN A 144 -14.81 13.93 8.93
N ARG A 145 -14.96 14.74 7.88
CA ARG A 145 -15.63 16.02 7.93
C ARG A 145 -16.91 15.92 7.12
N ILE A 146 -18.05 16.00 7.82
CA ILE A 146 -19.37 15.86 7.25
C ILE A 146 -19.97 17.27 7.17
N MET A 147 -20.18 17.72 5.95
CA MET A 147 -20.69 19.08 5.66
C MET A 147 -22.15 18.96 5.23
N ARG A 148 -23.00 19.63 6.00
CA ARG A 148 -24.42 19.86 5.73
C ARG A 148 -24.64 21.31 5.32
N GLU A 149 -25.86 21.67 4.98
CA GLU A 149 -26.21 23.03 4.60
C GLU A 149 -25.83 24.06 5.66
N SER A 150 -26.15 23.79 6.92
CA SER A 150 -25.96 24.73 8.05
C SER A 150 -24.89 24.29 9.03
N THR A 151 -24.42 23.05 8.99
CA THR A 151 -23.51 22.52 10.02
C THR A 151 -22.37 21.71 9.43
N ILE A 152 -21.25 21.70 10.15
CA ILE A 152 -20.10 20.84 9.89
C ILE A 152 -19.88 19.97 11.10
N THR A 153 -19.84 18.65 10.92
CA THR A 153 -19.51 17.68 11.96
C THR A 153 -18.16 17.04 11.68
N GLU A 154 -17.28 17.08 12.65
CA GLU A 154 -16.05 16.28 12.66
C GLU A 154 -16.32 14.96 13.40
N ARG A 155 -15.87 13.87 12.81
CA ARG A 155 -16.10 12.51 13.29
C ARG A 155 -14.82 11.72 13.26
N SER A 156 -14.54 10.96 14.34
CA SER A 156 -13.45 9.99 14.32
C SER A 156 -13.77 8.83 13.41
N LEU A 157 -12.73 8.28 12.80
CA LEU A 157 -12.80 7.01 12.05
C LEU A 157 -11.56 6.19 12.38
N VAL A 158 -11.76 5.07 13.05
CA VAL A 158 -10.71 4.09 13.28
C VAL A 158 -11.10 2.79 12.62
N THR A 159 -10.25 2.31 11.74
CA THR A 159 -10.47 1.04 11.04
C THR A 159 -9.32 0.09 11.27
N THR A 160 -9.61 -1.20 11.21
CA THR A 160 -8.60 -2.26 11.08
C THR A 160 -8.83 -3.08 9.85
N CYS A 161 -7.76 -3.59 9.29
CA CYS A 161 -7.79 -4.52 8.17
C CYS A 161 -6.51 -5.36 8.16
N ARG A 162 -6.48 -6.34 7.26
CA ARG A 162 -5.26 -7.07 6.91
C ARG A 162 -4.88 -6.75 5.48
N LEU A 163 -3.59 -6.73 5.18
CA LEU A 163 -3.09 -6.64 3.82
C LEU A 163 -2.44 -7.95 3.41
N ILE A 164 -2.81 -8.43 2.26
CA ILE A 164 -2.14 -9.52 1.56
C ILE A 164 -1.50 -9.03 0.27
N ASN A 165 -0.47 -9.73 -0.19
CA ASN A 165 0.15 -9.44 -1.47
C ASN A 165 -0.79 -9.88 -2.61
N ALA A 166 -0.92 -9.04 -3.61
CA ALA A 166 -1.70 -9.28 -4.82
C ALA A 166 -0.86 -9.00 -6.07
N VAL A 167 -1.32 -9.47 -7.21
CA VAL A 167 -0.68 -9.15 -8.49
C VAL A 167 -0.87 -7.66 -8.79
N ARG A 168 0.22 -7.00 -9.20
CA ARG A 168 0.17 -5.60 -9.64
C ARG A 168 -0.58 -5.48 -10.96
N SER A 169 -1.39 -4.44 -11.07
CA SER A 169 -2.11 -4.08 -12.30
C SER A 169 -2.30 -2.56 -12.35
N ASP A 170 -2.77 -2.04 -13.47
CA ASP A 170 -3.07 -0.60 -13.63
C ASP A 170 -4.07 -0.10 -12.58
N ASN A 171 -5.00 -0.95 -12.16
CA ASN A 171 -5.98 -0.65 -11.12
C ASN A 171 -5.46 -0.88 -9.69
N ASN A 172 -4.35 -1.60 -9.54
CA ASN A 172 -3.72 -1.93 -8.26
C ASN A 172 -2.18 -1.91 -8.38
N PRO A 173 -1.59 -0.73 -8.58
CA PRO A 173 -0.14 -0.61 -8.82
C PRO A 173 0.72 -1.00 -7.61
N GLN A 174 0.20 -0.85 -6.37
CA GLN A 174 0.90 -1.24 -5.16
C GLN A 174 0.94 -2.77 -4.97
N GLY A 175 0.00 -3.53 -5.58
CA GLY A 175 -0.06 -4.97 -5.49
C GLY A 175 -0.36 -5.48 -4.08
N PHE A 176 -1.39 -4.92 -3.45
CA PHE A 176 -1.97 -5.38 -2.20
C PHE A 176 -3.47 -5.61 -2.35
N LEU A 177 -4.02 -6.46 -1.51
CA LEU A 177 -5.47 -6.58 -1.31
C LEU A 177 -5.78 -6.37 0.17
N LEU A 178 -6.75 -5.50 0.45
CA LEU A 178 -7.22 -5.22 1.79
C LEU A 178 -8.30 -6.24 2.15
N GLU A 179 -8.10 -6.96 3.27
CA GLU A 179 -9.03 -7.97 3.77
C GLU A 179 -9.54 -7.61 5.16
N ASN A 180 -10.72 -8.12 5.48
CA ASN A 180 -11.34 -7.99 6.80
C ASN A 180 -11.41 -6.54 7.28
N LEU A 181 -11.95 -5.66 6.44
CA LEU A 181 -12.23 -4.28 6.84
C LEU A 181 -13.21 -4.25 8.02
N ASN A 182 -12.78 -3.63 9.11
CA ASN A 182 -13.58 -3.41 10.30
C ASN A 182 -13.53 -1.95 10.72
N VAL A 183 -14.68 -1.34 10.94
CA VAL A 183 -14.76 0.01 11.51
C VAL A 183 -14.93 -0.14 13.02
N ILE A 184 -13.86 0.20 13.77
CA ILE A 184 -13.84 0.05 15.23
C ILE A 184 -14.46 1.27 15.90
N GLU A 185 -14.21 2.46 15.38
CA GLU A 185 -14.71 3.70 15.92
C GLU A 185 -15.20 4.63 14.81
N ASN A 186 -16.38 5.21 15.02
CA ASN A 186 -16.96 6.22 14.16
C ASN A 186 -17.88 7.10 15.02
N LYS A 187 -17.29 8.08 15.74
CA LYS A 187 -17.99 8.93 16.72
C LYS A 187 -17.87 10.39 16.36
N ASP A 188 -18.95 11.14 16.56
CA ASP A 188 -18.93 12.60 16.41
C ASP A 188 -18.04 13.20 17.50
N LEU A 189 -17.08 14.02 17.08
CA LEU A 189 -16.13 14.72 17.94
C LEU A 189 -16.59 16.13 18.25
N ALA A 190 -17.01 16.86 17.23
CA ALA A 190 -17.49 18.22 17.33
C ALA A 190 -18.48 18.52 16.21
N THR A 191 -19.45 19.40 16.50
CA THR A 191 -20.33 19.97 15.49
C THR A 191 -20.38 21.49 15.71
N TYR A 192 -20.24 22.22 14.63
CA TYR A 192 -20.24 23.68 14.62
C TYR A 192 -21.01 24.20 13.41
N ASP A 193 -21.53 25.41 13.54
CA ASP A 193 -22.25 26.11 12.48
C ASP A 193 -21.27 26.47 11.34
N ARG A 194 -21.79 26.54 10.14
CA ARG A 194 -21.02 26.79 8.92
C ARG A 194 -20.93 28.30 8.66
#